data_a4e489c30623020c9cbbb21f92c4bd7a
#
_entry.id   a4e489c30623020c9cbbb21f92c4bd7a
#
_cell.length_a   1.000
_cell.length_b   1.000
_cell.length_c   1.000
_cell.angle_alpha   90.00
_cell.angle_beta   90.00
_cell.angle_gamma   90.00
#
_symmetry.space_group_name_H-M   'P 1'
#
loop_
_entity.id
_entity.type
_entity.pdbx_description
1 polymer ?
#
loop_
_entity_poly.entity_id
_entity_poly.type
_entity_poly.pdbx_seq_one_letter_code
_entity_poly.pdbx_strand_id
1 'polypeptide(L)'
;RSGHVTGVQTCALPICYACPKALILPYLRETLAELKKRKPDAKSPYRARVAIVGSEIDDPSLTKLIEGCGALIVSDRFCFGSTPGREVIKLNDEEDVLRQICRHYMETSECARYISDEKVHQRRETADRLAREYKADGIIYEQMKYCDYWGFERALASYIMNTEYGWPVLSIDRVYNNGYSGQLRTRVQAFVESLE
;
A
#
# COMPACT_ATOMS: atom_id res chain seq x y z
N ARG A 1 -10.02 -12.27 -18.39
CA ARG A 1 -9.46 -12.76 -17.09
C ARG A 1 -8.94 -11.52 -16.40
N SER A 2 -9.68 -10.99 -15.45
CA SER A 2 -9.26 -9.88 -14.61
C SER A 2 -8.04 -10.35 -13.81
N GLY A 3 -6.85 -10.02 -14.29
CA GLY A 3 -5.66 -10.21 -13.51
C GLY A 3 -5.78 -9.33 -12.27
N HIS A 4 -5.69 -9.93 -11.12
CA HIS A 4 -5.71 -9.23 -9.84
C HIS A 4 -4.61 -8.17 -9.85
N VAL A 5 -5.00 -6.91 -9.82
CA VAL A 5 -4.08 -5.75 -9.87
C VAL A 5 -3.08 -5.80 -8.71
N THR A 6 -3.51 -6.31 -7.58
CA THR A 6 -2.71 -6.45 -6.35
C THR A 6 -1.66 -7.56 -6.40
N GLY A 7 -1.92 -8.66 -7.09
CA GLY A 7 -0.86 -9.66 -7.33
C GLY A 7 0.29 -9.08 -8.16
N VAL A 8 0.01 -8.11 -9.01
CA VAL A 8 1.04 -7.37 -9.76
C VAL A 8 1.80 -6.39 -8.85
N GLN A 9 1.14 -5.71 -7.94
CA GLN A 9 1.81 -4.76 -7.03
C GLN A 9 2.77 -5.45 -6.07
N THR A 10 2.35 -6.54 -5.43
CA THR A 10 3.20 -7.25 -4.45
C THR A 10 4.35 -8.04 -5.07
N CYS A 11 4.23 -8.48 -6.31
CA CYS A 11 5.28 -9.27 -6.99
C CYS A 11 6.07 -8.47 -8.02
N ALA A 12 5.43 -7.60 -8.80
CA ALA A 12 6.09 -6.86 -9.87
C ALA A 12 6.96 -5.72 -9.36
N LEU A 13 6.54 -4.99 -8.32
CA LEU A 13 7.33 -3.88 -7.77
C LEU A 13 8.67 -4.34 -7.18
N PRO A 14 8.76 -5.38 -6.33
CA PRO A 14 10.05 -5.91 -5.88
C PRO A 14 10.97 -6.32 -7.04
N ILE A 15 10.43 -6.95 -8.07
CA ILE A 15 11.20 -7.30 -9.28
C ILE A 15 11.71 -6.04 -9.97
N CYS A 16 10.87 -5.01 -10.11
CA CYS A 16 11.26 -3.74 -10.70
C CYS A 16 12.38 -3.05 -9.92
N TYR A 17 12.42 -3.21 -8.59
CA TYR A 17 13.50 -2.66 -7.76
C TYR A 17 14.78 -3.49 -7.84
N ALA A 18 14.68 -4.79 -7.97
CA ALA A 18 15.82 -5.71 -8.03
C ALA A 18 16.56 -5.70 -9.39
N CYS A 19 15.89 -5.26 -10.46
CA CYS A 19 16.48 -5.25 -11.81
C CYS A 19 17.09 -3.90 -12.17
N PRO A 20 18.17 -3.86 -12.99
CA PRO A 20 18.66 -2.62 -13.59
C PRO A 20 17.57 -1.89 -14.35
N LYS A 21 17.39 -0.61 -14.06
CA LYS A 21 16.27 0.18 -14.60
C LYS A 21 16.26 0.25 -16.13
N ALA A 22 17.44 0.28 -16.75
CA ALA A 22 17.58 0.27 -18.21
C ALA A 22 16.95 -0.96 -18.86
N LEU A 23 16.99 -2.11 -18.20
CA LEU A 23 16.41 -3.35 -18.71
C LEU A 23 14.90 -3.39 -18.56
N ILE A 24 14.35 -2.82 -17.48
CA ILE A 24 12.93 -2.95 -17.17
C ILE A 24 12.06 -1.81 -17.72
N LEU A 25 12.62 -0.62 -17.92
CA LEU A 25 11.90 0.54 -18.43
C LEU A 25 11.16 0.32 -19.76
N PRO A 26 11.74 -0.36 -20.76
CA PRO A 26 11.02 -0.64 -22.02
C PRO A 26 9.73 -1.44 -21.76
N TYR A 27 9.79 -2.48 -20.95
CA TYR A 27 8.62 -3.32 -20.61
C TYR A 27 7.55 -2.55 -19.84
N LEU A 28 7.96 -1.68 -18.90
CA LEU A 28 7.01 -0.83 -18.16
C LEU A 28 6.32 0.15 -19.10
N ARG A 29 7.02 0.74 -20.05
CA ARG A 29 6.45 1.64 -21.06
C ARG A 29 5.47 0.94 -21.98
N GLU A 30 5.83 -0.27 -22.45
CA GLU A 30 4.95 -1.10 -23.26
C GLU A 30 3.69 -1.50 -22.50
N THR A 31 3.84 -1.98 -21.26
CA THR A 31 2.72 -2.32 -20.38
C THR A 31 1.80 -1.10 -20.14
N LEU A 32 2.37 0.07 -19.87
CA LEU A 32 1.59 1.29 -19.69
C LEU A 32 0.83 1.69 -20.97
N ALA A 33 1.48 1.56 -22.13
CA ALA A 33 0.84 1.85 -23.42
C ALA A 33 -0.31 0.89 -23.71
N GLU A 34 -0.18 -0.37 -23.34
CA GLU A 34 -1.24 -1.38 -23.47
C GLU A 34 -2.39 -1.11 -22.49
N LEU A 35 -2.08 -0.82 -21.23
CA LEU A 35 -3.09 -0.50 -20.22
C LEU A 35 -3.93 0.72 -20.61
N LYS A 36 -3.32 1.75 -21.22
CA LYS A 36 -4.04 2.93 -21.70
C LYS A 36 -5.04 2.65 -22.83
N LYS A 37 -4.85 1.57 -23.58
CA LYS A 37 -5.76 1.14 -24.65
C LYS A 37 -6.93 0.28 -24.15
N ARG A 38 -6.78 -0.33 -22.97
CA ARG A 38 -7.80 -1.21 -22.41
C ARG A 38 -9.06 -0.43 -22.07
N LYS A 39 -10.19 -1.03 -22.35
CA LYS A 39 -11.49 -0.55 -21.87
C LYS A 39 -11.78 -1.16 -20.51
N PRO A 40 -12.44 -0.43 -19.60
CA PRO A 40 -12.90 -1.00 -18.34
C PRO A 40 -13.83 -2.20 -18.59
N ASP A 41 -13.79 -3.17 -17.69
CA ASP A 41 -14.74 -4.28 -17.72
C ASP A 41 -16.18 -3.76 -17.57
N ALA A 42 -17.12 -4.38 -18.25
CA ALA A 42 -18.52 -3.94 -18.27
C ALA A 42 -19.20 -4.04 -16.88
N LYS A 43 -18.68 -4.92 -16.00
CA LYS A 43 -19.16 -5.07 -14.63
C LYS A 43 -17.97 -5.17 -13.70
N SER A 44 -17.96 -4.32 -12.67
CA SER A 44 -16.98 -4.41 -11.61
C SER A 44 -17.16 -5.71 -10.81
N PRO A 45 -16.13 -6.53 -10.67
CA PRO A 45 -16.19 -7.75 -9.85
C PRO A 45 -16.06 -7.46 -8.35
N TYR A 46 -15.86 -6.19 -7.96
CA TYR A 46 -15.66 -5.77 -6.58
C TYR A 46 -16.83 -4.92 -6.06
N ARG A 47 -17.02 -4.93 -4.75
CA ARG A 47 -18.08 -4.21 -4.02
C ARG A 47 -17.56 -2.88 -3.44
N ALA A 48 -16.31 -2.88 -2.99
CA ALA A 48 -15.66 -1.71 -2.38
C ALA A 48 -14.20 -1.56 -2.84
N ARG A 49 -13.68 -0.36 -2.77
CA ARG A 49 -12.29 0.01 -3.06
C ARG A 49 -11.59 0.30 -1.74
N VAL A 50 -10.46 -0.30 -1.49
CA VAL A 50 -9.74 -0.10 -0.22
C VAL A 50 -8.28 0.31 -0.45
N ALA A 51 -7.80 1.23 0.37
CA ALA A 51 -6.38 1.47 0.54
C ALA A 51 -5.86 0.53 1.63
N ILE A 52 -4.63 0.01 1.49
CA ILE A 52 -4.00 -0.80 2.51
C ILE A 52 -2.71 -0.13 2.99
N VAL A 53 -2.58 0.02 4.32
CA VAL A 53 -1.49 0.73 4.97
C VAL A 53 -0.91 -0.15 6.07
N GLY A 54 0.39 -0.23 6.18
CA GLY A 54 0.97 -0.98 7.30
C GLY A 54 2.35 -1.55 7.07
N SER A 55 2.57 -2.67 7.72
CA SER A 55 3.80 -3.45 7.65
C SER A 55 4.02 -4.02 6.25
N GLU A 56 5.22 -4.54 5.99
CA GLU A 56 5.51 -5.18 4.71
C GLU A 56 4.61 -6.38 4.44
N ILE A 57 4.10 -6.45 3.22
CA ILE A 57 3.35 -7.60 2.71
C ILE A 57 4.13 -8.20 1.54
N ASP A 58 4.85 -9.25 1.81
CA ASP A 58 5.62 -10.03 0.83
C ASP A 58 4.89 -11.30 0.37
N ASP A 59 3.81 -11.68 1.05
CA ASP A 59 2.94 -12.82 0.73
C ASP A 59 1.61 -12.34 0.16
N PRO A 60 1.24 -12.75 -1.07
CA PRO A 60 0.00 -12.36 -1.71
C PRO A 60 -1.26 -12.97 -1.08
N SER A 61 -1.16 -13.82 -0.08
CA SER A 61 -2.31 -14.50 0.51
C SER A 61 -3.25 -13.53 1.24
N LEU A 62 -2.71 -12.49 1.91
CA LEU A 62 -3.55 -11.46 2.52
C LEU A 62 -4.32 -10.65 1.48
N THR A 63 -3.66 -10.20 0.43
CA THR A 63 -4.31 -9.44 -0.63
C THR A 63 -5.38 -10.28 -1.35
N LYS A 64 -5.09 -11.57 -1.61
CA LYS A 64 -6.08 -12.52 -2.15
C LYS A 64 -7.28 -12.71 -1.22
N LEU A 65 -7.06 -12.74 0.09
CA LEU A 65 -8.15 -12.84 1.06
C LEU A 65 -9.04 -11.60 0.99
N ILE A 66 -8.46 -10.42 1.00
CA ILE A 66 -9.18 -9.14 0.94
C ILE A 66 -9.99 -9.04 -0.37
N GLU A 67 -9.38 -9.33 -1.50
CA GLU A 67 -10.05 -9.33 -2.80
C GLU A 67 -11.11 -10.44 -2.91
N GLY A 68 -10.86 -11.60 -2.31
CA GLY A 68 -11.81 -12.69 -2.20
C GLY A 68 -13.04 -12.38 -1.34
N CYS A 69 -13.01 -11.29 -0.56
CA CYS A 69 -14.17 -10.76 0.17
C CYS A 69 -14.92 -9.67 -0.63
N GLY A 70 -14.53 -9.42 -1.87
CA GLY A 70 -15.19 -8.44 -2.74
C GLY A 70 -14.60 -7.03 -2.70
N ALA A 71 -13.45 -6.82 -2.07
CA ALA A 71 -12.74 -5.56 -2.16
C ALA A 71 -11.80 -5.51 -3.36
N LEU A 72 -11.49 -4.30 -3.83
CA LEU A 72 -10.38 -4.03 -4.73
C LEU A 72 -9.35 -3.17 -3.99
N ILE A 73 -8.13 -3.64 -3.85
CA ILE A 73 -7.05 -2.85 -3.27
C ILE A 73 -6.55 -1.87 -4.36
N VAL A 74 -6.80 -0.59 -4.14
CA VAL A 74 -6.51 0.46 -5.13
C VAL A 74 -5.22 1.21 -4.87
N SER A 75 -4.74 1.21 -3.64
CA SER A 75 -3.44 1.79 -3.28
C SER A 75 -2.82 1.05 -2.09
N ASP A 76 -1.51 1.09 -2.03
CA ASP A 76 -0.74 0.56 -0.92
C ASP A 76 0.15 1.64 -0.28
N ARG A 77 0.45 1.43 0.99
CA ARG A 77 1.49 2.15 1.70
C ARG A 77 2.14 1.21 2.69
N PHE A 78 3.08 0.42 2.19
CA PHE A 78 3.91 -0.50 2.97
C PHE A 78 5.31 0.08 3.20
N CYS A 79 6.10 -0.57 4.05
CA CYS A 79 7.50 -0.21 4.27
C CYS A 79 8.32 -0.27 2.98
N PHE A 80 7.95 -1.15 2.05
CA PHE A 80 8.55 -1.29 0.73
C PHE A 80 7.50 -1.00 -0.36
N GLY A 81 6.87 -1.96 -0.96
CA GLY A 81 5.77 -1.79 -1.91
C GLY A 81 5.98 -0.68 -2.95
N SER A 82 4.99 0.18 -3.13
CA SER A 82 5.03 1.30 -4.07
C SER A 82 5.80 2.52 -3.55
N THR A 83 6.08 2.61 -2.25
CA THR A 83 6.67 3.80 -1.59
C THR A 83 8.00 4.24 -2.19
N PRO A 84 9.02 3.37 -2.43
CA PRO A 84 10.31 3.81 -2.94
C PRO A 84 10.28 4.37 -4.37
N GLY A 85 9.25 4.05 -5.15
CA GLY A 85 9.12 4.46 -6.54
C GLY A 85 8.21 5.67 -6.78
N ARG A 86 7.67 6.26 -5.73
CA ARG A 86 6.70 7.37 -5.87
C ARG A 86 7.34 8.70 -6.22
N GLU A 87 8.58 8.91 -5.82
CA GLU A 87 9.29 10.15 -6.05
C GLU A 87 10.56 9.92 -6.86
N VAL A 88 10.84 10.87 -7.75
CA VAL A 88 12.06 10.86 -8.54
C VAL A 88 13.17 11.55 -7.75
N ILE A 89 14.31 10.87 -7.58
CA ILE A 89 15.48 11.47 -6.94
C ILE A 89 16.04 12.56 -7.86
N LYS A 90 16.01 13.81 -7.37
CA LYS A 90 16.60 14.94 -8.08
C LYS A 90 18.08 15.03 -7.70
N LEU A 91 18.93 14.64 -8.63
CA LEU A 91 20.38 14.72 -8.46
C LEU A 91 20.91 16.07 -8.92
N ASN A 92 21.99 16.54 -8.30
CA ASN A 92 22.77 17.70 -8.68
C ASN A 92 24.26 17.34 -8.68
N ASP A 93 25.11 18.26 -9.16
CA ASP A 93 26.56 18.07 -9.27
C ASP A 93 27.33 18.59 -8.03
N GLU A 94 26.63 19.05 -6.99
CA GLU A 94 27.24 19.69 -5.82
C GLU A 94 27.71 18.67 -4.79
N GLU A 95 27.17 17.45 -4.80
CA GLU A 95 27.44 16.43 -3.81
C GLU A 95 27.54 15.04 -4.46
N ASP A 96 28.24 14.13 -3.79
CA ASP A 96 28.34 12.74 -4.21
C ASP A 96 26.96 12.07 -4.41
N VAL A 97 26.79 11.38 -5.52
CA VAL A 97 25.50 10.77 -5.95
C VAL A 97 24.97 9.79 -4.91
N LEU A 98 25.83 8.94 -4.31
CA LEU A 98 25.39 7.98 -3.30
C LEU A 98 24.87 8.70 -2.06
N ARG A 99 25.49 9.78 -1.67
CA ARG A 99 25.06 10.58 -0.52
C ARG A 99 23.69 11.23 -0.77
N GLN A 100 23.45 11.76 -1.98
CA GLN A 100 22.14 12.29 -2.37
C GLN A 100 21.06 11.22 -2.36
N ILE A 101 21.35 10.02 -2.87
CA ILE A 101 20.43 8.88 -2.86
C ILE A 101 20.11 8.45 -1.41
N CYS A 102 21.13 8.30 -0.56
CA CYS A 102 20.94 7.96 0.84
C CYS A 102 20.09 8.99 1.58
N ARG A 103 20.37 10.28 1.38
CA ARG A 103 19.60 11.36 1.98
C ARG A 103 18.15 11.31 1.54
N HIS A 104 17.89 11.18 0.24
CA HIS A 104 16.52 11.06 -0.29
C HIS A 104 15.74 9.95 0.42
N TYR A 105 16.27 8.74 0.49
CA TYR A 105 15.57 7.64 1.14
C TYR A 105 15.42 7.80 2.65
N MET A 106 16.33 8.47 3.31
CA MET A 106 16.19 8.76 4.74
C MET A 106 15.14 9.83 5.01
N GLU A 107 15.11 10.89 4.21
CA GLU A 107 14.17 12.00 4.35
C GLU A 107 12.74 11.61 3.93
N THR A 108 12.60 10.86 2.85
CA THR A 108 11.30 10.42 2.32
C THR A 108 10.78 9.14 2.98
N SER A 109 11.59 8.48 3.80
CA SER A 109 11.15 7.29 4.51
C SER A 109 10.01 7.61 5.48
N GLU A 110 8.92 6.89 5.33
CA GLU A 110 7.76 6.98 6.20
C GLU A 110 7.62 5.71 7.09
N CYS A 111 8.73 5.05 7.39
CA CYS A 111 8.72 3.92 8.30
C CYS A 111 8.18 4.37 9.67
N ALA A 112 7.32 3.56 10.29
CA ALA A 112 6.76 3.85 11.62
C ALA A 112 7.83 3.96 12.73
N ARG A 113 9.07 3.60 12.44
CA ARG A 113 10.24 3.80 13.29
C ARG A 113 10.58 5.27 13.54
N TYR A 114 10.23 6.15 12.60
CA TYR A 114 10.39 7.58 12.75
C TYR A 114 9.18 8.14 13.50
N ILE A 115 9.39 8.47 14.78
CA ILE A 115 8.32 8.82 15.74
C ILE A 115 8.24 10.31 16.07
N SER A 116 8.97 11.18 15.34
CA SER A 116 8.76 12.61 15.49
C SER A 116 7.33 12.99 15.09
N ASP A 117 6.77 14.01 15.72
CA ASP A 117 5.40 14.49 15.44
C ASP A 117 5.21 14.77 13.94
N GLU A 118 6.21 15.40 13.31
CA GLU A 118 6.22 15.67 11.87
C GLU A 118 6.08 14.38 11.04
N LYS A 119 6.89 13.36 11.33
CA LYS A 119 6.88 12.09 10.59
C LYS A 119 5.61 11.27 10.82
N VAL A 120 5.09 11.32 12.03
CA VAL A 120 3.80 10.71 12.36
C VAL A 120 2.68 11.36 11.56
N HIS A 121 2.66 12.69 11.51
CA HIS A 121 1.66 13.45 10.76
C HIS A 121 1.78 13.21 9.26
N GLN A 122 2.99 13.30 8.71
CA GLN A 122 3.28 13.02 7.30
C GLN A 122 2.78 11.64 6.85
N ARG A 123 2.94 10.59 7.66
CA ARG A 123 2.43 9.24 7.33
C ARG A 123 0.92 9.21 7.17
N ARG A 124 0.20 9.90 8.05
CA ARG A 124 -1.27 9.97 8.02
C ARG A 124 -1.78 10.77 6.84
N GLU A 125 -1.17 11.92 6.58
CA GLU A 125 -1.46 12.72 5.40
C GLU A 125 -1.20 11.96 4.11
N THR A 126 -0.11 11.20 4.04
CA THR A 126 0.17 10.34 2.87
C THR A 126 -0.89 9.26 2.70
N ALA A 127 -1.33 8.63 3.79
CA ALA A 127 -2.39 7.61 3.73
C ALA A 127 -3.73 8.22 3.26
N ASP A 128 -4.11 9.38 3.80
CA ASP A 128 -5.31 10.12 3.38
C ASP A 128 -5.25 10.53 1.92
N ARG A 129 -4.15 11.16 1.51
CA ARG A 129 -3.93 11.61 0.14
C ARG A 129 -4.04 10.45 -0.86
N LEU A 130 -3.40 9.34 -0.58
CA LEU A 130 -3.46 8.16 -1.44
C LEU A 130 -4.86 7.56 -1.50
N ALA A 131 -5.54 7.45 -0.37
CA ALA A 131 -6.89 6.93 -0.33
C ALA A 131 -7.84 7.80 -1.17
N ARG A 132 -7.72 9.13 -1.10
CA ARG A 132 -8.50 10.06 -1.92
C ARG A 132 -8.12 10.02 -3.40
N GLU A 133 -6.84 10.06 -3.72
CA GLU A 133 -6.33 10.02 -5.09
C GLU A 133 -6.83 8.79 -5.85
N TYR A 134 -6.79 7.63 -5.20
CA TYR A 134 -7.23 6.36 -5.77
C TYR A 134 -8.72 6.06 -5.50
N LYS A 135 -9.47 7.03 -4.94
CA LYS A 135 -10.91 6.92 -4.68
C LYS A 135 -11.26 5.65 -3.89
N ALA A 136 -10.57 5.45 -2.79
CA ALA A 136 -10.89 4.38 -1.86
C ALA A 136 -12.20 4.70 -1.11
N ASP A 137 -12.94 3.67 -0.74
CA ASP A 137 -14.13 3.78 0.11
C ASP A 137 -13.79 3.58 1.59
N GLY A 138 -12.63 2.95 1.86
CA GLY A 138 -12.13 2.74 3.23
C GLY A 138 -10.65 2.37 3.26
N ILE A 139 -10.10 2.32 4.47
CA ILE A 139 -8.67 2.03 4.72
C ILE A 139 -8.54 0.79 5.60
N ILE A 140 -7.65 -0.11 5.19
CA ILE A 140 -7.24 -1.24 6.01
C ILE A 140 -5.85 -0.95 6.58
N TYR A 141 -5.76 -0.77 7.90
CA TYR A 141 -4.48 -0.72 8.60
C TYR A 141 -4.07 -2.13 9.03
N GLU A 142 -2.95 -2.61 8.52
CA GLU A 142 -2.42 -3.91 8.89
C GLU A 142 -1.11 -3.79 9.67
N GLN A 143 -0.91 -4.72 10.58
CA GLN A 143 0.31 -4.88 11.34
C GLN A 143 0.77 -6.32 11.28
N MET A 144 2.03 -6.54 10.95
CA MET A 144 2.68 -7.80 11.25
C MET A 144 2.92 -7.90 12.76
N LYS A 145 2.48 -8.99 13.38
CA LYS A 145 2.79 -9.25 14.81
C LYS A 145 4.30 -9.16 15.04
N TYR A 146 4.66 -8.59 16.17
CA TYR A 146 6.03 -8.29 16.57
C TYR A 146 6.68 -7.10 15.84
N CYS A 147 5.97 -6.37 15.02
CA CYS A 147 6.38 -5.05 14.58
C CYS A 147 5.83 -4.01 15.54
N ASP A 148 6.57 -3.67 16.59
CA ASP A 148 6.12 -2.77 17.66
C ASP A 148 5.80 -1.37 17.11
N TYR A 149 6.60 -0.86 16.19
CA TYR A 149 6.38 0.46 15.60
C TYR A 149 5.06 0.57 14.86
N TRP A 150 4.73 -0.42 14.03
CA TRP A 150 3.43 -0.48 13.38
C TRP A 150 2.30 -0.83 14.37
N GLY A 151 2.61 -1.47 15.49
CA GLY A 151 1.66 -1.72 16.55
C GLY A 151 1.09 -0.43 17.14
N PHE A 152 1.96 0.49 17.49
CA PHE A 152 1.59 1.82 17.98
C PHE A 152 0.90 2.66 16.90
N GLU A 153 1.52 2.76 15.73
CA GLU A 153 0.98 3.56 14.63
C GLU A 153 -0.39 3.06 14.18
N ARG A 154 -0.58 1.76 14.01
CA ARG A 154 -1.86 1.18 13.60
C ARG A 154 -2.99 1.53 14.55
N ALA A 155 -2.76 1.40 15.85
CA ALA A 155 -3.80 1.69 16.85
C ALA A 155 -4.19 3.18 16.82
N LEU A 156 -3.21 4.07 16.90
CA LEU A 156 -3.43 5.50 16.94
C LEU A 156 -3.91 6.07 15.59
N ALA A 157 -3.27 5.66 14.50
CA ALA A 157 -3.67 6.12 13.18
C ALA A 157 -5.07 5.66 12.79
N SER A 158 -5.46 4.42 13.14
CA SER A 158 -6.83 3.95 12.88
C SER A 158 -7.87 4.82 13.57
N TYR A 159 -7.60 5.22 14.81
CA TYR A 159 -8.49 6.13 15.55
C TYR A 159 -8.56 7.51 14.88
N ILE A 160 -7.40 8.13 14.61
CA ILE A 160 -7.32 9.47 14.01
C ILE A 160 -7.91 9.50 12.60
N MET A 161 -7.61 8.51 11.77
CA MET A 161 -8.15 8.43 10.40
C MET A 161 -9.67 8.30 10.40
N ASN A 162 -10.23 7.65 11.40
CA ASN A 162 -11.68 7.55 11.54
C ASN A 162 -12.30 8.85 12.10
N THR A 163 -11.74 9.40 13.17
CA THR A 163 -12.36 10.54 13.91
C THR A 163 -12.07 11.90 13.30
N GLU A 164 -10.89 12.12 12.75
CA GLU A 164 -10.45 13.41 12.24
C GLU A 164 -10.50 13.49 10.71
N TYR A 165 -10.14 12.40 10.01
CA TYR A 165 -10.17 12.35 8.53
C TYR A 165 -11.47 11.78 7.97
N GLY A 166 -12.31 11.17 8.82
CA GLY A 166 -13.63 10.65 8.42
C GLY A 166 -13.61 9.35 7.62
N TRP A 167 -12.50 8.60 7.65
CA TRP A 167 -12.40 7.34 6.93
C TRP A 167 -13.02 6.17 7.69
N PRO A 168 -13.79 5.29 7.03
CA PRO A 168 -14.02 3.94 7.54
C PRO A 168 -12.68 3.19 7.62
N VAL A 169 -12.37 2.60 8.78
CA VAL A 169 -11.09 1.94 9.00
C VAL A 169 -11.27 0.55 9.55
N LEU A 170 -10.64 -0.43 8.92
CA LEU A 170 -10.44 -1.77 9.48
C LEU A 170 -9.00 -1.90 9.96
N SER A 171 -8.82 -2.17 11.25
CA SER A 171 -7.51 -2.42 11.86
C SER A 171 -7.32 -3.91 12.06
N ILE A 172 -6.27 -4.49 11.45
CA ILE A 172 -5.95 -5.93 11.53
C ILE A 172 -4.52 -6.17 11.97
N ASP A 173 -4.30 -7.29 12.63
CA ASP A 173 -2.97 -7.83 12.89
C ASP A 173 -2.85 -9.22 12.27
N ARG A 174 -1.67 -9.57 11.80
CA ARG A 174 -1.38 -10.86 11.18
C ARG A 174 -0.08 -11.47 11.66
N VAL A 175 0.03 -12.76 11.57
CA VAL A 175 1.27 -13.50 11.74
C VAL A 175 1.92 -13.75 10.38
N TYR A 176 3.24 -13.96 10.40
CA TYR A 176 3.96 -14.40 9.21
C TYR A 176 3.61 -15.87 8.91
N ASN A 177 3.30 -16.15 7.66
CA ASN A 177 3.32 -17.51 7.12
C ASN A 177 2.29 -18.52 7.66
N ASN A 178 1.05 -18.13 7.89
CA ASN A 178 -0.01 -19.12 8.15
C ASN A 178 -1.28 -18.75 7.39
N GLY A 179 -1.96 -19.75 6.87
CA GLY A 179 -3.26 -19.58 6.25
C GLY A 179 -4.16 -18.70 7.13
N TYR A 180 -4.66 -17.62 6.56
CA TYR A 180 -5.45 -16.64 7.31
C TYR A 180 -6.67 -17.32 7.92
N SER A 181 -6.91 -17.03 9.19
CA SER A 181 -8.02 -17.59 9.94
C SER A 181 -9.36 -17.18 9.36
N GLY A 182 -10.39 -18.03 9.50
CA GLY A 182 -11.77 -17.69 9.17
C GLY A 182 -12.23 -16.39 9.85
N GLN A 183 -11.72 -16.12 11.05
CA GLN A 183 -11.97 -14.88 11.78
C GLN A 183 -11.52 -13.63 11.01
N LEU A 184 -10.32 -13.65 10.42
CA LEU A 184 -9.84 -12.51 9.62
C LEU A 184 -10.70 -12.32 8.38
N ARG A 185 -11.06 -13.41 7.70
CA ARG A 185 -11.98 -13.36 6.55
C ARG A 185 -13.32 -12.71 6.94
N THR A 186 -13.92 -13.16 8.04
CA THR A 186 -15.20 -12.59 8.53
C THR A 186 -15.09 -11.10 8.83
N ARG A 187 -14.00 -10.64 9.45
CA ARG A 187 -13.77 -9.22 9.75
C ARG A 187 -13.62 -8.38 8.47
N VAL A 188 -12.85 -8.88 7.50
CA VAL A 188 -12.68 -8.19 6.20
C VAL A 188 -14.01 -8.16 5.45
N GLN A 189 -14.74 -9.26 5.42
CA GLN A 189 -16.03 -9.32 4.75
C GLN A 189 -17.04 -8.34 5.37
N ALA A 190 -17.17 -8.31 6.70
CA ALA A 190 -18.05 -7.37 7.39
C ALA A 190 -17.65 -5.90 7.11
N PHE A 191 -16.35 -5.61 7.04
CA PHE A 191 -15.88 -4.28 6.68
C PHE A 191 -16.27 -3.91 5.25
N VAL A 192 -16.05 -4.78 4.27
CA VAL A 192 -16.44 -4.54 2.87
C VAL A 192 -17.95 -4.32 2.75
N GLU A 193 -18.76 -5.10 3.47
CA GLU A 193 -20.21 -4.94 3.53
C GLU A 193 -20.63 -3.61 4.15
N SER A 194 -19.87 -3.06 5.08
CA SER A 194 -20.16 -1.76 5.69
C SER A 194 -19.83 -0.56 4.79
N LEU A 195 -19.09 -0.78 3.69
CA LEU A 195 -18.71 0.27 2.74
C LEU A 195 -19.70 0.39 1.56
N GLU A 196 -20.69 -0.49 1.46
CA GLU A 196 -21.76 -0.42 0.47
C GLU A 196 -22.84 0.60 0.88
#